data_c97148655a10399aae961f93bf7e625f
#
_entry.id   c97148655a10399aae961f93bf7e625f
#
_cell.length_a   1.000
_cell.length_b   1.000
_cell.length_c   1.000
_cell.angle_alpha   90.00
_cell.angle_beta   90.00
_cell.angle_gamma   90.00
#
_symmetry.space_group_name_H-M   'P 1'
#
loop_
_entity.id
_entity.type
_entity.pdbx_description
1 polymer ?
#
loop_
_entity_poly.entity_id
_entity_poly.type
_entity_poly.pdbx_seq_one_letter_code
_entity_poly.pdbx_strand_id
1 'polypeptide(L)'
;ALLGLLLAALGIRREEEQRLNAFNQHYSFLLCASSEPRWARDYHTVQMPKEVRKARYFSRREELQDPELLSALISRRDYYTDAWWMIAVAVTPDAPYSLEQLHEALRYPVFPLYLGRKSHPLALPLMPLLLEGHAAEVLRQAYRQYQERFNLLRLSLRQLQDQCWWEGEHAGLVANKILRRRDCPLNRQHWLFGERSMNQGTWLSKE
;
A
#
# COMPACT_ATOMS: atom_id res chain seq x y z
N ALA A 1 -0.87 3.14 0.02
CA ALA A 1 0.43 2.57 0.40
C ALA A 1 1.32 2.36 -0.83
N LEU A 2 0.86 1.67 -1.89
CA LEU A 2 1.64 1.33 -3.08
C LEU A 2 2.21 2.57 -3.79
N LEU A 3 1.38 3.57 -4.03
CA LEU A 3 1.81 4.81 -4.64
C LEU A 3 2.94 5.47 -3.84
N GLY A 4 2.84 5.48 -2.50
CA GLY A 4 3.90 5.98 -1.64
C GLY A 4 5.20 5.17 -1.71
N LEU A 5 5.12 3.86 -1.97
CA LEU A 5 6.28 3.00 -2.16
C LEU A 5 6.98 3.32 -3.49
N LEU A 6 6.24 3.46 -4.60
CA LEU A 6 6.80 3.84 -5.91
C LEU A 6 7.44 5.23 -5.87
N LEU A 7 6.77 6.21 -5.23
CA LEU A 7 7.32 7.55 -5.06
C LEU A 7 8.62 7.53 -4.24
N ALA A 8 8.68 6.71 -3.18
CA ALA A 8 9.89 6.56 -2.38
C ALA A 8 11.03 5.89 -3.18
N ALA A 9 10.72 4.90 -4.00
CA ALA A 9 11.71 4.28 -4.89
C ALA A 9 12.32 5.29 -5.87
N LEU A 10 11.50 6.16 -6.45
CA LEU A 10 11.93 7.23 -7.37
C LEU A 10 12.53 8.46 -6.69
N GLY A 11 12.54 8.52 -5.35
CA GLY A 11 13.05 9.69 -4.61
C GLY A 11 12.12 10.90 -4.62
N ILE A 12 10.85 10.72 -4.96
CA ILE A 12 9.86 11.80 -5.02
C ILE A 12 9.36 12.13 -3.60
N ARG A 13 9.45 13.39 -3.23
CA ARG A 13 9.07 13.87 -1.91
C ARG A 13 7.58 14.22 -1.83
N ARG A 14 7.08 14.38 -0.60
CA ARG A 14 5.65 14.63 -0.33
C ARG A 14 5.16 15.99 -0.85
N GLU A 15 6.06 16.94 -0.95
CA GLU A 15 5.78 18.32 -1.38
C GLU A 15 5.64 18.43 -2.90
N GLU A 16 6.04 17.40 -3.64
CA GLU A 16 6.00 17.38 -5.12
C GLU A 16 4.63 16.96 -5.63
N GLU A 17 3.61 17.78 -5.38
CA GLU A 17 2.20 17.46 -5.67
C GLU A 17 1.92 17.18 -7.16
N GLN A 18 2.56 17.90 -8.06
CA GLN A 18 2.37 17.69 -9.51
C GLN A 18 2.77 16.26 -9.92
N ARG A 19 3.89 15.76 -9.40
CA ARG A 19 4.35 14.39 -9.64
C ARG A 19 3.40 13.37 -9.01
N LEU A 20 2.91 13.65 -7.80
CA LEU A 20 1.92 12.80 -7.14
C LEU A 20 0.62 12.67 -7.96
N ASN A 21 0.12 13.79 -8.48
CA ASN A 21 -1.10 13.80 -9.28
C ASN A 21 -0.92 13.05 -10.61
N ALA A 22 0.24 13.16 -11.24
CA ALA A 22 0.57 12.38 -12.43
C ALA A 22 0.53 10.87 -12.16
N PHE A 23 0.96 10.41 -10.97
CA PHE A 23 0.80 9.00 -10.58
C PHE A 23 -0.66 8.57 -10.46
N ASN A 24 -1.53 9.41 -9.91
CA ASN A 24 -2.96 9.11 -9.84
C ASN A 24 -3.63 8.99 -11.21
N GLN A 25 -3.10 9.67 -12.21
CA GLN A 25 -3.68 9.72 -13.58
C GLN A 25 -3.16 8.63 -14.49
N HIS A 26 -1.89 8.27 -14.36
CA HIS A 26 -1.19 7.45 -15.34
C HIS A 26 -0.83 6.04 -14.89
N TYR A 27 -1.05 5.71 -13.61
CA TYR A 27 -0.70 4.39 -13.07
C TYR A 27 -1.91 3.71 -12.45
N SER A 28 -2.13 2.48 -12.81
CA SER A 28 -3.17 1.63 -12.23
C SER A 28 -2.57 0.38 -11.60
N PHE A 29 -3.24 -0.12 -10.57
CA PHE A 29 -2.77 -1.24 -9.76
C PHE A 29 -3.73 -2.40 -9.82
N LEU A 30 -3.15 -3.61 -9.88
CA LEU A 30 -3.86 -4.85 -9.68
C LEU A 30 -3.17 -5.59 -8.54
N LEU A 31 -3.95 -6.10 -7.58
CA LEU A 31 -3.47 -6.71 -6.35
C LEU A 31 -4.06 -8.10 -6.18
N CYS A 32 -3.21 -9.07 -5.84
CA CYS A 32 -3.62 -10.40 -5.38
C CYS A 32 -2.99 -10.65 -4.00
N ALA A 33 -3.78 -11.09 -3.04
CA ALA A 33 -3.33 -11.35 -1.69
C ALA A 33 -2.95 -12.83 -1.50
N SER A 34 -1.97 -13.11 -0.64
CA SER A 34 -1.72 -14.47 -0.16
C SER A 34 -2.85 -14.96 0.76
N SER A 35 -3.01 -16.27 0.84
CA SER A 35 -3.87 -16.91 1.83
C SER A 35 -3.34 -16.67 3.26
N GLU A 36 -4.25 -16.57 4.21
CA GLU A 36 -3.97 -16.60 5.64
C GLU A 36 -2.90 -15.61 6.15
N PRO A 37 -3.00 -14.31 5.85
CA PRO A 37 -2.13 -13.33 6.49
C PRO A 37 -2.38 -13.33 8.00
N ARG A 38 -1.34 -13.21 8.79
CA ARG A 38 -1.48 -13.02 10.24
C ARG A 38 -1.86 -11.58 10.52
N TRP A 39 -2.71 -11.40 11.50
CA TRP A 39 -3.19 -10.10 11.92
C TRP A 39 -2.56 -9.68 13.24
N ALA A 40 -2.05 -8.46 13.31
CA ALA A 40 -1.48 -7.85 14.49
C ALA A 40 -2.13 -6.50 14.77
N ARG A 41 -2.38 -6.20 16.04
CA ARG A 41 -2.98 -4.95 16.48
C ARG A 41 -2.07 -4.22 17.46
N ASP A 42 -1.70 -2.99 17.11
CA ASP A 42 -1.14 -2.05 18.06
C ASP A 42 -2.26 -1.37 18.83
N TYR A 43 -2.10 -1.33 20.12
CA TYR A 43 -2.99 -0.66 21.04
C TYR A 43 -2.24 0.45 21.78
N HIS A 44 -2.69 1.70 21.60
CA HIS A 44 -2.08 2.85 22.24
C HIS A 44 -3.11 3.59 23.06
N THR A 45 -2.72 3.97 24.25
CA THR A 45 -3.47 4.91 25.08
C THR A 45 -2.71 6.23 25.13
N VAL A 46 -3.44 7.33 24.97
CA VAL A 46 -2.90 8.68 25.12
C VAL A 46 -3.72 9.39 26.17
N GLN A 47 -3.06 9.92 27.16
CA GLN A 47 -3.70 10.78 28.16
C GLN A 47 -3.90 12.17 27.55
N MET A 48 -5.14 12.65 27.59
CA MET A 48 -5.51 13.99 27.19
C MET A 48 -6.20 14.69 28.35
N PRO A 49 -5.83 15.93 28.69
CA PRO A 49 -6.54 16.71 29.67
C PRO A 49 -7.91 17.09 29.13
N LYS A 50 -8.88 17.12 30.00
CA LYS A 50 -10.18 17.75 29.72
C LYS A 50 -9.97 19.24 29.56
N GLU A 51 -10.71 19.85 28.66
CA GLU A 51 -10.64 21.28 28.46
C GLU A 51 -11.13 22.02 29.72
N VAL A 52 -10.23 22.80 30.34
CA VAL A 52 -10.54 23.65 31.49
C VAL A 52 -10.60 25.10 31.04
N ARG A 53 -11.76 25.72 31.14
CA ARG A 53 -11.97 27.09 30.71
C ARG A 53 -10.99 28.06 31.41
N LYS A 54 -10.27 28.85 30.62
CA LYS A 54 -9.26 29.82 31.07
C LYS A 54 -7.94 29.22 31.64
N ALA A 55 -7.76 27.91 31.70
CA ALA A 55 -6.48 27.36 32.06
C ALA A 55 -5.43 27.62 30.98
N ARG A 56 -4.22 27.97 31.40
CA ARG A 56 -3.05 28.12 30.54
C ARG A 56 -1.95 27.24 31.07
N TYR A 57 -1.43 26.36 30.23
CA TYR A 57 -0.34 25.47 30.55
C TYR A 57 0.87 25.84 29.72
N PHE A 58 2.05 25.85 30.31
CA PHE A 58 3.30 26.19 29.63
C PHE A 58 4.08 24.94 29.22
N SER A 59 3.67 23.78 29.71
CA SER A 59 4.29 22.49 29.36
C SER A 59 3.26 21.36 29.37
N ARG A 60 3.53 20.29 28.62
CA ARG A 60 2.72 19.07 28.63
C ARG A 60 2.71 18.40 30.02
N ARG A 61 3.81 18.51 30.77
CA ARG A 61 3.91 17.98 32.11
C ARG A 61 2.89 18.64 33.05
N GLU A 62 2.77 19.95 32.98
CA GLU A 62 1.82 20.75 33.77
C GLU A 62 0.36 20.40 33.41
N GLU A 63 0.08 20.25 32.13
CA GLU A 63 -1.22 19.88 31.60
C GLU A 63 -1.70 18.48 32.06
N LEU A 64 -0.78 17.59 32.39
CA LEU A 64 -1.03 16.21 32.81
C LEU A 64 -0.93 16.01 34.35
N GLN A 65 -0.79 17.06 35.14
CA GLN A 65 -0.58 16.94 36.57
C GLN A 65 -1.78 16.44 37.37
N ASP A 66 -2.98 16.82 36.96
CA ASP A 66 -4.21 16.45 37.66
C ASP A 66 -4.84 15.20 37.02
N PRO A 67 -4.76 14.04 37.71
CA PRO A 67 -5.31 12.78 37.22
C PRO A 67 -6.83 12.81 36.99
N GLU A 68 -7.58 13.63 37.76
CA GLU A 68 -9.04 13.69 37.63
C GLU A 68 -9.48 14.42 36.37
N LEU A 69 -8.62 15.27 35.86
CA LEU A 69 -8.84 15.97 34.59
C LEU A 69 -8.38 15.18 33.37
N LEU A 70 -7.76 14.02 33.55
CA LEU A 70 -7.29 13.23 32.43
C LEU A 70 -8.36 12.29 31.87
N SER A 71 -8.42 12.24 30.56
CA SER A 71 -9.16 11.23 29.81
C SER A 71 -8.21 10.40 28.97
N ALA A 72 -8.50 9.11 28.81
CA ALA A 72 -7.74 8.24 27.93
C ALA A 72 -8.34 8.18 26.54
N LEU A 73 -7.57 8.60 25.53
CA LEU A 73 -7.89 8.38 24.13
C LEU A 73 -7.25 7.06 23.69
N ILE A 74 -8.06 6.16 23.15
CA ILE A 74 -7.61 4.86 22.67
C ILE A 74 -7.45 4.90 21.16
N SER A 75 -6.27 4.51 20.67
CA SER A 75 -6.00 4.34 19.25
C SER A 75 -5.66 2.86 18.97
N ARG A 76 -6.36 2.27 18.01
CA ARG A 76 -6.09 0.91 17.53
C ARG A 76 -5.62 0.98 16.09
N ARG A 77 -4.55 0.24 15.77
CA ARG A 77 -3.99 0.18 14.42
C ARG A 77 -3.73 -1.27 14.07
N ASP A 78 -4.34 -1.71 12.99
CA ASP A 78 -4.27 -3.09 12.54
C ASP A 78 -3.24 -3.22 11.41
N TYR A 79 -2.45 -4.31 11.46
CA TYR A 79 -1.42 -4.65 10.49
C TYR A 79 -1.55 -6.09 10.08
N TYR A 80 -1.15 -6.37 8.86
CA TYR A 80 -0.92 -7.72 8.40
C TYR A 80 0.56 -8.05 8.53
N THR A 81 0.88 -9.18 9.14
CA THR A 81 2.22 -9.76 9.21
C THR A 81 2.23 -11.07 8.43
N ASP A 82 3.40 -11.48 7.96
CA ASP A 82 3.57 -12.66 7.12
C ASP A 82 2.65 -12.68 5.87
N ALA A 83 2.21 -11.51 5.43
CA ALA A 83 1.41 -11.35 4.23
C ALA A 83 2.33 -11.22 3.01
N TRP A 84 1.96 -11.91 1.94
CA TRP A 84 2.57 -11.75 0.64
C TRP A 84 1.53 -11.22 -0.35
N TRP A 85 1.92 -10.23 -1.12
CA TRP A 85 1.05 -9.57 -2.10
C TRP A 85 1.74 -9.57 -3.44
N MET A 86 1.07 -10.08 -4.46
CA MET A 86 1.48 -9.87 -5.83
C MET A 86 0.79 -8.63 -6.37
N ILE A 87 1.58 -7.73 -6.96
CA ILE A 87 1.08 -6.44 -7.41
C ILE A 87 1.55 -6.25 -8.85
N ALA A 88 0.62 -6.03 -9.76
CA ALA A 88 0.92 -5.56 -11.09
C ALA A 88 0.67 -4.06 -11.19
N VAL A 89 1.53 -3.37 -11.92
CA VAL A 89 1.44 -1.95 -12.24
C VAL A 89 1.32 -1.81 -13.73
N ALA A 90 0.29 -1.11 -14.18
CA ALA A 90 0.14 -0.71 -15.58
C ALA A 90 0.28 0.79 -15.69
N VAL A 91 0.80 1.24 -16.83
CA VAL A 91 1.03 2.67 -17.14
C VAL A 91 0.34 3.07 -18.43
N THR A 92 -0.09 4.33 -18.51
CA THR A 92 -0.56 4.90 -19.77
C THR A 92 0.63 5.34 -20.63
N PRO A 93 0.46 5.55 -21.94
CA PRO A 93 1.54 6.04 -22.82
C PRO A 93 2.16 7.37 -22.36
N ASP A 94 1.36 8.24 -21.73
CA ASP A 94 1.79 9.57 -21.28
C ASP A 94 2.32 9.56 -19.83
N ALA A 95 2.59 8.38 -19.26
CA ALA A 95 3.11 8.26 -17.90
C ALA A 95 4.50 8.92 -17.79
N PRO A 96 4.77 9.71 -16.72
CA PRO A 96 6.04 10.40 -16.56
C PRO A 96 7.25 9.48 -16.35
N TYR A 97 7.00 8.24 -15.93
CA TYR A 97 8.03 7.20 -15.75
C TYR A 97 7.56 5.91 -16.40
N SER A 98 8.41 5.29 -17.21
CA SER A 98 8.13 4.01 -17.85
C SER A 98 8.19 2.85 -16.84
N LEU A 99 7.70 1.67 -17.23
CA LEU A 99 7.80 0.46 -16.39
C LEU A 99 9.25 0.06 -16.14
N GLU A 100 10.15 0.27 -17.11
CA GLU A 100 11.58 0.00 -16.98
C GLU A 100 12.22 0.91 -15.91
N GLN A 101 11.86 2.20 -15.89
CA GLN A 101 12.33 3.14 -14.88
C GLN A 101 11.79 2.76 -13.49
N LEU A 102 10.53 2.35 -13.37
CA LEU A 102 9.98 1.85 -12.12
C LEU A 102 10.65 0.55 -11.68
N HIS A 103 10.92 -0.37 -12.60
CA HIS A 103 11.62 -1.62 -12.33
C HIS A 103 13.00 -1.35 -11.74
N GLU A 104 13.77 -0.45 -12.34
CA GLU A 104 15.11 -0.08 -11.87
C GLU A 104 15.05 0.63 -10.51
N ALA A 105 14.10 1.58 -10.33
CA ALA A 105 13.93 2.27 -9.08
C ALA A 105 13.52 1.34 -7.92
N LEU A 106 12.74 0.29 -8.18
CA LEU A 106 12.37 -0.70 -7.16
C LEU A 106 13.54 -1.63 -6.79
N ARG A 107 14.51 -1.83 -7.68
CA ARG A 107 15.75 -2.58 -7.40
C ARG A 107 16.77 -1.75 -6.63
N TYR A 108 16.85 -0.47 -6.94
CA TYR A 108 17.81 0.48 -6.36
C TYR A 108 17.08 1.74 -5.86
N PRO A 109 16.28 1.61 -4.78
CA PRO A 109 15.43 2.69 -4.33
C PRO A 109 16.21 3.84 -3.72
N VAL A 110 15.80 5.08 -4.03
CA VAL A 110 16.40 6.30 -3.47
C VAL A 110 16.12 6.41 -1.97
N PHE A 111 14.89 6.09 -1.54
CA PHE A 111 14.52 6.08 -0.13
C PHE A 111 14.20 4.66 0.36
N PRO A 112 14.44 4.34 1.65
CA PRO A 112 14.05 3.06 2.23
C PRO A 112 12.57 2.76 2.00
N LEU A 113 12.28 1.55 1.50
CA LEU A 113 10.92 1.12 1.19
C LEU A 113 10.24 0.50 2.41
N TYR A 114 8.99 0.92 2.64
CA TYR A 114 8.12 0.35 3.67
C TYR A 114 6.65 0.53 3.30
N LEU A 115 5.77 -0.32 3.83
CA LEU A 115 4.33 -0.24 3.61
C LEU A 115 3.63 0.34 4.82
N GLY A 116 3.42 1.66 4.80
CA GLY A 116 2.69 2.42 5.81
C GLY A 116 3.57 2.92 6.96
N ARG A 117 4.19 2.04 7.74
CA ARG A 117 5.06 2.41 8.88
C ARG A 117 6.52 2.06 8.63
N LYS A 118 7.44 2.92 9.04
CA LYS A 118 8.88 2.63 9.00
C LYS A 118 9.29 1.43 9.85
N SER A 119 8.56 1.15 10.94
CA SER A 119 8.80 -0.01 11.80
C SER A 119 8.36 -1.35 11.18
N HIS A 120 7.73 -1.32 10.01
CA HIS A 120 7.33 -2.50 9.25
C HIS A 120 8.00 -2.48 7.87
N PRO A 121 9.32 -2.74 7.79
CA PRO A 121 10.04 -2.82 6.54
C PRO A 121 9.54 -4.05 5.76
N LEU A 122 9.85 -4.07 4.47
CA LEU A 122 9.63 -5.27 3.67
C LEU A 122 10.53 -6.39 4.17
N ALA A 123 9.97 -7.56 4.42
CA ALA A 123 10.72 -8.73 4.91
C ALA A 123 11.64 -9.34 3.84
N LEU A 124 11.30 -9.14 2.57
CA LEU A 124 12.06 -9.64 1.42
C LEU A 124 12.37 -8.48 0.47
N PRO A 125 13.50 -8.56 -0.25
CA PRO A 125 13.78 -7.64 -1.34
C PRO A 125 12.67 -7.68 -2.38
N LEU A 126 12.32 -6.54 -2.94
CA LEU A 126 11.45 -6.51 -4.11
C LEU A 126 12.18 -7.12 -5.30
N MET A 127 11.52 -8.00 -6.00
CA MET A 127 12.02 -8.67 -7.19
C MET A 127 11.09 -8.35 -8.36
N PRO A 128 11.06 -7.09 -8.84
CA PRO A 128 10.16 -6.69 -9.89
C PRO A 128 10.41 -7.48 -11.18
N LEU A 129 9.37 -7.71 -11.95
CA LEU A 129 9.39 -8.38 -13.25
C LEU A 129 8.81 -7.42 -14.28
N LEU A 130 9.39 -7.41 -15.49
CA LEU A 130 8.81 -6.76 -16.67
C LEU A 130 8.20 -7.87 -17.52
N LEU A 131 6.91 -7.80 -17.73
CA LEU A 131 6.14 -8.81 -18.46
C LEU A 131 5.17 -8.11 -19.42
N GLU A 132 4.98 -8.71 -20.58
CA GLU A 132 4.03 -8.26 -21.61
C GLU A 132 2.84 -9.22 -21.68
N GLY A 133 1.64 -8.69 -21.96
CA GLY A 133 0.43 -9.48 -22.11
C GLY A 133 -0.76 -8.92 -21.36
N HIS A 134 -1.87 -9.67 -21.38
CA HIS A 134 -3.08 -9.32 -20.64
C HIS A 134 -2.93 -9.62 -19.17
N ALA A 135 -3.62 -8.85 -18.32
CA ALA A 135 -3.47 -8.88 -16.86
C ALA A 135 -3.50 -10.29 -16.26
N ALA A 136 -4.46 -11.15 -16.65
CA ALA A 136 -4.54 -12.52 -16.12
C ALA A 136 -3.35 -13.41 -16.53
N GLU A 137 -2.80 -13.23 -17.72
CA GLU A 137 -1.63 -13.98 -18.22
C GLU A 137 -0.37 -13.54 -17.50
N VAL A 138 -0.16 -12.23 -17.41
CA VAL A 138 0.96 -11.61 -16.68
C VAL A 138 0.98 -12.08 -15.23
N LEU A 139 -0.17 -12.11 -14.56
CA LEU A 139 -0.27 -12.60 -13.19
C LEU A 139 0.12 -14.08 -13.08
N ARG A 140 -0.38 -14.95 -13.97
CA ARG A 140 -0.02 -16.37 -13.98
C ARG A 140 1.48 -16.58 -14.22
N GLN A 141 2.04 -15.86 -15.18
CA GLN A 141 3.46 -15.93 -15.49
C GLN A 141 4.33 -15.44 -14.31
N ALA A 142 3.98 -14.30 -13.72
CA ALA A 142 4.66 -13.75 -12.55
C ALA A 142 4.60 -14.73 -11.37
N TYR A 143 3.44 -15.33 -11.09
CA TYR A 143 3.26 -16.26 -10.00
C TYR A 143 4.17 -17.50 -10.15
N ARG A 144 4.26 -18.09 -11.35
CA ARG A 144 5.16 -19.21 -11.65
C ARG A 144 6.62 -18.84 -11.40
N GLN A 145 7.06 -17.68 -11.92
CA GLN A 145 8.44 -17.22 -11.73
C GLN A 145 8.76 -16.96 -10.25
N TYR A 146 7.84 -16.41 -9.46
CA TYR A 146 8.03 -16.24 -8.03
C TYR A 146 8.09 -17.59 -7.30
N GLN A 147 7.22 -18.55 -7.63
CA GLN A 147 7.28 -19.89 -7.05
C GLN A 147 8.63 -20.55 -7.29
N GLU A 148 9.14 -20.50 -8.51
CA GLU A 148 10.46 -21.03 -8.86
C GLU A 148 11.58 -20.36 -8.06
N ARG A 149 11.59 -19.02 -7.98
CA ARG A 149 12.59 -18.26 -7.22
C ARG A 149 12.56 -18.59 -5.72
N PHE A 150 11.37 -18.67 -5.13
CA PHE A 150 11.23 -19.02 -3.72
C PHE A 150 11.65 -20.44 -3.43
N ASN A 151 11.35 -21.39 -4.32
CA ASN A 151 11.82 -22.76 -4.20
C ASN A 151 13.35 -22.86 -4.26
N LEU A 152 14.01 -22.12 -5.17
CA LEU A 152 15.46 -22.02 -5.23
C LEU A 152 16.07 -21.46 -3.95
N LEU A 153 15.41 -20.51 -3.31
CA LEU A 153 15.84 -19.92 -2.04
C LEU A 153 15.46 -20.80 -0.82
N ARG A 154 14.83 -21.96 -1.03
CA ARG A 154 14.28 -22.83 0.02
C ARG A 154 13.27 -22.11 0.94
N LEU A 155 12.55 -21.13 0.39
CA LEU A 155 11.50 -20.39 1.08
C LEU A 155 10.14 -20.91 0.62
N SER A 156 9.23 -21.07 1.57
CA SER A 156 7.83 -21.42 1.27
C SER A 156 7.04 -20.18 0.93
N LEU A 157 6.57 -20.08 -0.32
CA LEU A 157 5.65 -19.04 -0.74
C LEU A 157 4.22 -19.44 -0.37
N ARG A 158 3.51 -18.57 0.36
CA ARG A 158 2.10 -18.80 0.62
C ARG A 158 1.30 -18.75 -0.69
N GLN A 159 0.29 -19.60 -0.79
CA GLN A 159 -0.60 -19.62 -1.95
C GLN A 159 -1.32 -18.28 -2.09
N LEU A 160 -1.44 -17.79 -3.32
CA LEU A 160 -2.31 -16.66 -3.61
C LEU A 160 -3.77 -17.07 -3.56
N GLN A 161 -4.62 -16.16 -3.08
CA GLN A 161 -6.07 -16.30 -3.21
C GLN A 161 -6.49 -16.05 -4.67
N ASP A 162 -7.57 -16.66 -5.08
CA ASP A 162 -8.16 -16.42 -6.41
C ASP A 162 -8.69 -15.00 -6.54
N GLN A 163 -8.99 -14.35 -5.42
CA GLN A 163 -9.51 -12.99 -5.37
C GLN A 163 -8.44 -11.96 -5.67
N CYS A 164 -8.78 -11.02 -6.52
CA CYS A 164 -7.96 -9.87 -6.85
C CYS A 164 -8.77 -8.56 -6.85
N TRP A 165 -8.04 -7.45 -6.78
CA TRP A 165 -8.58 -6.09 -6.82
C TRP A 165 -7.79 -5.29 -7.83
N TRP A 166 -8.48 -4.48 -8.64
CA TRP A 166 -7.81 -3.67 -9.65
C TRP A 166 -8.54 -2.37 -9.95
N GLU A 167 -7.81 -1.43 -10.52
CA GLU A 167 -8.30 -0.15 -11.01
C GLU A 167 -8.47 -0.20 -12.52
N GLY A 168 -9.46 0.52 -13.03
CA GLY A 168 -9.72 0.60 -14.47
C GLY A 168 -10.29 -0.69 -15.07
N GLU A 169 -10.18 -0.82 -16.39
CA GLU A 169 -10.61 -1.98 -17.15
C GLU A 169 -9.37 -2.77 -17.60
N HIS A 170 -9.39 -4.07 -17.36
CA HIS A 170 -8.34 -4.99 -17.79
C HIS A 170 -8.92 -6.19 -18.52
N ALA A 171 -8.42 -6.45 -19.71
CA ALA A 171 -8.84 -7.60 -20.51
C ALA A 171 -8.56 -8.93 -19.76
N GLY A 172 -9.53 -9.81 -19.77
CA GLY A 172 -9.44 -11.12 -19.12
C GLY A 172 -9.78 -11.12 -17.63
N LEU A 173 -10.20 -9.99 -17.04
CA LEU A 173 -10.70 -9.91 -15.68
C LEU A 173 -12.18 -9.50 -15.66
N VAL A 174 -12.97 -10.21 -14.87
CA VAL A 174 -14.41 -9.93 -14.71
C VAL A 174 -14.66 -9.48 -13.28
N ALA A 175 -15.19 -8.26 -13.14
CA ALA A 175 -15.52 -7.71 -11.83
C ALA A 175 -16.82 -8.35 -11.30
N ASN A 176 -16.76 -8.93 -10.11
CA ASN A 176 -17.91 -9.41 -9.38
C ASN A 176 -18.52 -8.31 -8.50
N LYS A 177 -17.70 -7.33 -8.12
CA LYS A 177 -18.09 -6.22 -7.24
C LYS A 177 -17.24 -4.99 -7.54
N ILE A 178 -17.86 -3.81 -7.41
CA ILE A 178 -17.16 -2.52 -7.43
C ILE A 178 -17.17 -1.95 -6.02
N LEU A 179 -15.99 -1.62 -5.53
CA LEU A 179 -15.77 -1.04 -4.21
C LEU A 179 -15.41 0.44 -4.36
N ARG A 180 -15.97 1.28 -3.50
CA ARG A 180 -15.51 2.67 -3.35
C ARG A 180 -14.55 2.76 -2.18
N ARG A 181 -13.40 3.37 -2.40
CA ARG A 181 -12.35 3.58 -1.38
C ARG A 181 -11.96 5.04 -1.33
N ARG A 182 -11.87 5.58 -0.12
CA ARG A 182 -11.39 6.96 0.10
C ARG A 182 -9.90 6.92 0.48
N ASP A 183 -9.08 6.51 -0.46
CA ASP A 183 -7.64 6.35 -0.26
C ASP A 183 -6.80 6.88 -1.45
N CYS A 184 -7.41 7.61 -2.39
CA CYS A 184 -6.73 8.33 -3.46
C CYS A 184 -6.07 9.59 -2.88
N PRO A 185 -4.75 9.70 -2.81
CA PRO A 185 -4.09 10.86 -2.23
C PRO A 185 -4.18 12.04 -3.19
N LEU A 186 -4.92 13.08 -2.80
CA LEU A 186 -5.06 14.34 -3.53
C LEU A 186 -3.98 15.34 -3.12
N ASN A 187 -3.74 15.46 -1.83
CA ASN A 187 -2.72 16.33 -1.26
C ASN A 187 -2.10 15.64 -0.04
N ARG A 188 -0.83 15.31 -0.13
CA ARG A 188 -0.14 14.57 0.94
C ARG A 188 0.37 15.48 2.06
N GLN A 189 0.58 16.75 1.79
CA GLN A 189 0.96 17.73 2.80
C GLN A 189 -0.18 17.96 3.78
N HIS A 190 -1.40 18.05 3.28
CA HIS A 190 -2.61 18.23 4.09
C HIS A 190 -3.36 16.94 4.39
N TRP A 191 -2.81 15.76 4.04
CA TRP A 191 -3.45 14.46 4.22
C TRP A 191 -4.87 14.35 3.63
N LEU A 192 -5.06 15.01 2.49
CA LEU A 192 -6.34 15.02 1.79
C LEU A 192 -6.44 13.81 0.87
N PHE A 193 -7.53 13.05 1.01
CA PHE A 193 -7.81 11.86 0.21
C PHE A 193 -9.17 11.97 -0.46
N GLY A 194 -9.21 11.64 -1.75
CA GLY A 194 -10.42 11.50 -2.54
C GLY A 194 -10.92 10.06 -2.62
N GLU A 195 -12.07 9.89 -3.23
CA GLU A 195 -12.64 8.58 -3.54
C GLU A 195 -12.09 8.05 -4.86
N ARG A 196 -11.94 6.73 -4.93
CA ARG A 196 -11.68 5.99 -6.15
C ARG A 196 -12.51 4.73 -6.20
N SER A 197 -12.79 4.26 -7.40
CA SER A 197 -13.42 2.96 -7.64
C SER A 197 -12.36 1.89 -7.78
N MET A 198 -12.65 0.71 -7.25
CA MET A 198 -11.81 -0.46 -7.34
C MET A 198 -12.67 -1.67 -7.65
N ASN A 199 -12.33 -2.38 -8.69
CA ASN A 199 -12.97 -3.63 -9.05
C ASN A 199 -12.47 -4.77 -8.15
N GLN A 200 -13.34 -5.72 -7.87
CA GLN A 200 -13.02 -6.95 -7.16
C GLN A 200 -13.55 -8.13 -7.97
N GLY A 201 -12.73 -9.14 -8.16
CA GLY A 201 -13.08 -10.35 -8.90
C GLY A 201 -12.07 -11.45 -8.68
N THR A 202 -12.00 -12.38 -9.62
CA THR A 202 -11.08 -13.52 -9.61
C THR A 202 -10.16 -13.47 -10.82
N TRP A 203 -8.90 -13.83 -10.63
CA TRP A 203 -7.88 -13.86 -11.69
C TRP A 203 -7.60 -15.28 -12.21
N LEU A 204 -8.00 -16.30 -11.45
CA LEU A 204 -8.00 -17.68 -11.91
C LEU A 204 -9.39 -17.97 -12.48
N SER A 205 -9.50 -18.16 -13.79
CA SER A 205 -10.68 -18.79 -14.36
C SER A 205 -10.71 -20.24 -13.82
N LYS A 206 -11.83 -20.63 -13.24
CA LYS A 206 -12.11 -22.05 -13.01
C LYS A 206 -12.21 -22.68 -14.40
N GLU A 207 -11.18 -23.41 -14.82
CA GLU A 207 -11.28 -24.37 -15.90
C GLU A 207 -12.26 -25.48 -15.51
#